data_9a2f58e28bd7345d0b885ffccfd1dbbe
#
_entry.id   9a2f58e28bd7345d0b885ffccfd1dbbe
#
_cell.length_a   1.000
_cell.length_b   1.000
_cell.length_c   1.000
_cell.angle_alpha   90.00
_cell.angle_beta   90.00
_cell.angle_gamma   90.00
#
_symmetry.space_group_name_H-M   'P 1'
#
loop_
_entity.id
_entity.type
_entity.pdbx_description
1 polymer ?
#
loop_
_entity_poly.entity_id
_entity_poly.type
_entity_poly.pdbx_seq_one_letter_code
_entity_poly.pdbx_strand_id
1 'polypeptide(L)'
;MIKPVINIGIIEPSPIVIEGIESLLLKLPLRINIILIRDFEDMTSKNSLRNLDFLIINPTQLFNRTRQVKMFRFENPRIKWFGIVYAVFDKETLSNFDEIISIDDTRDTILRKIQKHIKNNDDKNSNSLSDREIDVLKEIVRGHSNKEIADVLNISIHTVMSHRKNIMQKTGIKSQAGLTVYALTNNILSVDSI
;
A
#
# COMPACT_ATOMS: atom_id res chain seq x y z
N MET A 1 14.83 14.03 1.79
CA MET A 1 13.98 12.92 1.35
C MET A 1 12.56 13.17 1.85
N ILE A 2 11.58 13.27 0.94
CA ILE A 2 10.17 13.42 1.32
C ILE A 2 9.70 12.03 1.78
N LYS A 3 9.34 11.89 3.06
CA LYS A 3 8.76 10.62 3.56
C LYS A 3 7.49 10.29 2.78
N PRO A 4 7.29 9.04 2.36
CA PRO A 4 6.07 8.63 1.67
C PRO A 4 4.85 8.90 2.56
N VAL A 5 3.72 9.22 1.95
CA VAL A 5 2.44 9.35 2.64
C VAL A 5 1.84 7.96 2.79
N ILE A 6 1.46 7.60 4.01
CA ILE A 6 0.81 6.32 4.33
C ILE A 6 -0.70 6.54 4.34
N ASN A 7 -1.42 5.82 3.50
CA ASN A 7 -2.87 5.90 3.40
C ASN A 7 -3.52 4.84 4.29
N ILE A 8 -4.29 5.27 5.28
CA ILE A 8 -4.98 4.40 6.23
C ILE A 8 -6.49 4.57 6.08
N GLY A 9 -7.17 3.50 5.66
CA GLY A 9 -8.62 3.43 5.66
C GLY A 9 -9.13 3.04 7.05
N ILE A 10 -10.21 3.67 7.51
CA ILE A 10 -10.88 3.31 8.77
C ILE A 10 -12.35 3.00 8.50
N ILE A 11 -12.78 1.80 8.87
CA ILE A 11 -14.17 1.34 8.85
C ILE A 11 -14.59 1.02 10.29
N GLU A 12 -15.15 2.01 10.96
CA GLU A 12 -15.55 1.91 12.36
C GLU A 12 -16.84 2.70 12.58
N PRO A 13 -17.92 2.11 13.16
CA PRO A 13 -19.18 2.81 13.35
C PRO A 13 -19.16 3.77 14.56
N SER A 14 -18.21 3.61 15.50
CA SER A 14 -18.14 4.45 16.71
C SER A 14 -17.28 5.69 16.51
N PRO A 15 -17.84 6.90 16.56
CA PRO A 15 -17.06 8.15 16.46
C PRO A 15 -15.98 8.26 17.53
N ILE A 16 -16.25 7.82 18.75
CA ILE A 16 -15.30 7.87 19.88
C ILE A 16 -14.06 7.00 19.56
N VAL A 17 -14.29 5.82 18.97
CA VAL A 17 -13.20 4.93 18.58
C VAL A 17 -12.39 5.52 17.42
N ILE A 18 -13.06 6.12 16.43
CA ILE A 18 -12.42 6.83 15.31
C ILE A 18 -11.51 7.93 15.85
N GLU A 19 -12.02 8.84 16.67
CA GLU A 19 -11.23 9.94 17.26
C GLU A 19 -10.05 9.44 18.08
N GLY A 20 -10.23 8.35 18.83
CA GLY A 20 -9.15 7.67 19.56
C GLY A 20 -8.06 7.17 18.63
N ILE A 21 -8.41 6.49 17.55
CA ILE A 21 -7.47 5.98 16.55
C ILE A 21 -6.74 7.15 15.88
N GLU A 22 -7.44 8.16 15.40
CA GLU A 22 -6.86 9.34 14.77
C GLU A 22 -5.87 10.04 15.69
N SER A 23 -6.24 10.26 16.95
CA SER A 23 -5.35 10.85 17.96
C SER A 23 -4.07 10.03 18.19
N LEU A 24 -4.13 8.70 18.09
CA LEU A 24 -2.96 7.83 18.21
C LEU A 24 -2.10 7.89 16.95
N LEU A 25 -2.70 7.85 15.76
CA LEU A 25 -2.00 7.87 14.47
C LEU A 25 -1.25 9.19 14.27
N LEU A 26 -1.83 10.33 14.66
CA LEU A 26 -1.19 11.65 14.57
C LEU A 26 0.07 11.79 15.44
N LYS A 27 0.27 10.91 16.42
CA LYS A 27 1.48 10.88 17.25
C LYS A 27 2.65 10.12 16.63
N LEU A 28 2.42 9.44 15.52
CA LEU A 28 3.49 8.79 14.78
C LEU A 28 4.31 9.85 14.00
N PRO A 29 5.64 9.71 13.95
CA PRO A 29 6.52 10.63 13.21
C PRO A 29 6.47 10.34 11.70
N LEU A 30 5.27 10.22 11.13
CA LEU A 30 4.97 9.77 9.76
C LEU A 30 3.98 10.74 9.11
N ARG A 31 3.98 10.80 7.79
CA ARG A 31 2.95 11.48 7.02
C ARG A 31 1.82 10.49 6.77
N ILE A 32 0.71 10.67 7.47
CA ILE A 32 -0.45 9.78 7.38
C ILE A 32 -1.61 10.54 6.75
N ASN A 33 -2.27 9.90 5.80
CA ASN A 33 -3.54 10.31 5.23
C ASN A 33 -4.61 9.33 5.71
N ILE A 34 -5.59 9.82 6.47
CA ILE A 34 -6.69 9.02 7.01
C ILE A 34 -7.89 9.16 6.10
N ILE A 35 -8.48 8.04 5.74
CA ILE A 35 -9.65 7.94 4.86
C ILE A 35 -10.75 7.25 5.64
N LEU A 36 -11.75 8.00 6.07
CA LEU A 36 -12.93 7.41 6.71
C LEU A 36 -13.81 6.76 5.64
N ILE A 37 -14.12 5.49 5.85
CA ILE A 37 -14.92 4.67 4.95
C ILE A 37 -16.17 4.25 5.73
N ARG A 38 -17.34 4.47 5.15
CA ARG A 38 -18.61 4.25 5.84
C ARG A 38 -18.82 2.78 6.23
N ASP A 39 -18.58 1.88 5.29
CA ASP A 39 -18.78 0.43 5.47
C ASP A 39 -17.96 -0.36 4.45
N PHE A 40 -17.96 -1.69 4.58
CA PHE A 40 -17.22 -2.58 3.70
C PHE A 40 -17.72 -2.53 2.24
N GLU A 41 -19.00 -2.25 1.98
CA GLU A 41 -19.55 -2.12 0.63
C GLU A 41 -19.07 -0.85 -0.05
N ASP A 42 -19.06 0.25 0.68
CA ASP A 42 -18.52 1.54 0.20
C ASP A 42 -17.04 1.39 -0.19
N MET A 43 -16.27 0.63 0.58
CA MET A 43 -14.87 0.32 0.28
C MET A 43 -14.73 -0.46 -1.04
N THR A 44 -15.55 -1.46 -1.27
CA THR A 44 -15.44 -2.32 -2.47
C THR A 44 -15.98 -1.67 -3.74
N SER A 45 -16.88 -0.69 -3.62
CA SER A 45 -17.50 0.01 -4.75
C SER A 45 -16.67 1.16 -5.31
N LYS A 46 -15.77 1.74 -4.52
CA LYS A 46 -14.98 2.92 -4.90
C LYS A 46 -13.58 2.56 -5.39
N ASN A 47 -13.30 2.84 -6.66
CA ASN A 47 -11.95 2.73 -7.24
C ASN A 47 -10.88 3.62 -6.53
N SER A 48 -11.31 4.61 -5.75
CA SER A 48 -10.44 5.55 -5.03
C SER A 48 -9.63 4.92 -3.88
N LEU A 49 -9.95 3.69 -3.49
CA LEU A 49 -9.30 2.99 -2.37
C LEU A 49 -8.12 2.10 -2.80
N ARG A 50 -7.73 2.13 -4.07
CA ARG A 50 -6.62 1.32 -4.61
C ARG A 50 -5.25 1.63 -4.00
N ASN A 51 -5.12 2.75 -3.30
CA ASN A 51 -3.85 3.21 -2.72
C ASN A 51 -3.80 3.09 -1.20
N LEU A 52 -4.63 2.24 -0.57
CA LEU A 52 -4.53 1.99 0.85
C LEU A 52 -3.31 1.14 1.18
N ASP A 53 -2.56 1.56 2.19
CA ASP A 53 -1.48 0.77 2.79
C ASP A 53 -2.01 -0.08 3.94
N PHE A 54 -2.93 0.51 4.71
CA PHE A 54 -3.54 -0.11 5.89
C PHE A 54 -5.05 0.07 5.89
N LEU A 55 -5.73 -0.92 6.43
CA LEU A 55 -7.16 -0.87 6.73
C LEU A 55 -7.37 -1.20 8.20
N ILE A 56 -7.90 -0.25 8.96
CA ILE A 56 -8.37 -0.48 10.34
C ILE A 56 -9.87 -0.70 10.25
N ILE A 57 -10.34 -1.87 10.67
CA ILE A 57 -11.74 -2.24 10.52
C ILE A 57 -12.29 -2.90 11.77
N ASN A 58 -13.50 -2.54 12.13
CA ASN A 58 -14.28 -3.27 13.14
C ASN A 58 -14.71 -4.62 12.56
N PRO A 59 -14.39 -5.75 13.22
CA PRO A 59 -14.73 -7.09 12.71
C PRO A 59 -16.23 -7.30 12.44
N THR A 60 -17.12 -6.57 13.09
CA THR A 60 -18.57 -6.65 12.82
C THR A 60 -18.93 -6.30 11.37
N GLN A 61 -18.12 -5.49 10.71
CA GLN A 61 -18.30 -5.12 9.30
C GLN A 61 -18.09 -6.29 8.34
N LEU A 62 -17.48 -7.39 8.81
CA LEU A 62 -17.20 -8.59 8.03
C LEU A 62 -18.27 -9.67 8.17
N PHE A 63 -19.24 -9.51 9.07
CA PHE A 63 -20.30 -10.49 9.28
C PHE A 63 -21.09 -10.74 7.99
N ASN A 64 -21.32 -12.03 7.71
CA ASN A 64 -22.01 -12.53 6.51
C ASN A 64 -21.34 -12.14 5.17
N ARG A 65 -20.05 -11.77 5.18
CA ARG A 65 -19.32 -11.29 3.98
C ARG A 65 -18.07 -12.11 3.67
N THR A 66 -17.94 -13.33 4.20
CA THR A 66 -16.73 -14.18 4.10
C THR A 66 -16.21 -14.28 2.66
N ARG A 67 -17.09 -14.46 1.66
CA ARG A 67 -16.69 -14.57 0.26
C ARG A 67 -16.12 -13.24 -0.28
N GLN A 68 -16.80 -12.13 0.00
CA GLN A 68 -16.36 -10.80 -0.46
C GLN A 68 -15.03 -10.41 0.19
N VAL A 69 -14.86 -10.70 1.49
CA VAL A 69 -13.62 -10.48 2.24
C VAL A 69 -12.45 -11.25 1.62
N LYS A 70 -12.63 -12.56 1.36
CA LYS A 70 -11.61 -13.40 0.74
C LYS A 70 -11.23 -12.88 -0.66
N MET A 71 -12.21 -12.50 -1.45
CA MET A 71 -12.01 -11.96 -2.80
C MET A 71 -11.25 -10.63 -2.77
N PHE A 72 -11.68 -9.70 -1.92
CA PHE A 72 -11.01 -8.40 -1.77
C PHE A 72 -9.57 -8.54 -1.28
N ARG A 73 -9.30 -9.40 -0.30
CA ARG A 73 -7.94 -9.68 0.16
C ARG A 73 -7.05 -10.31 -0.91
N PHE A 74 -7.62 -11.19 -1.73
CA PHE A 74 -6.90 -11.80 -2.86
C PHE A 74 -6.53 -10.77 -3.92
N GLU A 75 -7.44 -9.85 -4.24
CA GLU A 75 -7.20 -8.76 -5.21
C GLU A 75 -6.26 -7.68 -4.67
N ASN A 76 -6.22 -7.50 -3.34
CA ASN A 76 -5.46 -6.44 -2.67
C ASN A 76 -4.50 -7.00 -1.59
N PRO A 77 -3.55 -7.88 -1.93
CA PRO A 77 -2.70 -8.59 -0.96
C PRO A 77 -1.73 -7.67 -0.21
N ARG A 78 -1.53 -6.44 -0.70
CA ARG A 78 -0.63 -5.44 -0.10
C ARG A 78 -1.25 -4.73 1.09
N ILE A 79 -2.58 -4.54 1.09
CA ILE A 79 -3.27 -3.85 2.17
C ILE A 79 -3.17 -4.68 3.44
N LYS A 80 -2.63 -4.08 4.52
CA LYS A 80 -2.58 -4.71 5.83
C LYS A 80 -3.83 -4.41 6.62
N TRP A 81 -4.46 -5.45 7.15
CA TRP A 81 -5.73 -5.37 7.87
C TRP A 81 -5.52 -5.44 9.36
N PHE A 82 -5.98 -4.42 10.06
CA PHE A 82 -5.99 -4.33 11.52
C PHE A 82 -7.43 -4.42 12.01
N GLY A 83 -7.71 -5.45 12.80
CA GLY A 83 -9.02 -5.58 13.47
C GLY A 83 -9.01 -4.76 14.76
N ILE A 84 -9.96 -3.82 14.92
CA ILE A 84 -10.16 -3.15 16.20
C ILE A 84 -11.23 -3.91 17.00
N VAL A 85 -10.84 -4.41 18.17
CA VAL A 85 -11.64 -5.37 18.95
C VAL A 85 -11.95 -4.80 20.34
N TYR A 86 -13.24 -4.64 20.62
CA TYR A 86 -13.78 -4.27 21.93
C TYR A 86 -14.97 -5.17 22.35
N ALA A 87 -15.11 -6.29 21.66
CA ALA A 87 -16.07 -7.36 21.96
C ALA A 87 -15.43 -8.71 21.67
N VAL A 88 -16.10 -9.79 22.05
CA VAL A 88 -15.64 -11.17 21.79
C VAL A 88 -15.99 -11.53 20.35
N PHE A 89 -15.00 -11.98 19.61
CA PHE A 89 -15.14 -12.51 18.25
C PHE A 89 -14.61 -13.93 18.16
N ASP A 90 -15.16 -14.71 17.25
CA ASP A 90 -14.68 -16.06 16.97
C ASP A 90 -13.31 -16.02 16.24
N LYS A 91 -12.60 -17.16 16.35
CA LYS A 91 -11.26 -17.29 15.78
C LYS A 91 -11.23 -17.17 14.25
N GLU A 92 -12.29 -17.60 13.57
CA GLU A 92 -12.38 -17.52 12.11
C GLU A 92 -12.46 -16.05 11.66
N THR A 93 -13.32 -15.26 12.29
CA THR A 93 -13.42 -13.81 12.06
C THR A 93 -12.07 -13.11 12.28
N LEU A 94 -11.40 -13.41 13.41
CA LEU A 94 -10.12 -12.79 13.74
C LEU A 94 -8.98 -13.23 12.80
N SER A 95 -9.06 -14.40 12.18
CA SER A 95 -8.05 -14.88 11.21
C SER A 95 -7.99 -14.07 9.93
N ASN A 96 -8.97 -13.20 9.66
CA ASN A 96 -8.96 -12.29 8.52
C ASN A 96 -8.01 -11.09 8.70
N PHE A 97 -7.42 -10.91 9.89
CA PHE A 97 -6.59 -9.74 10.18
C PHE A 97 -5.10 -10.10 10.23
N ASP A 98 -4.26 -9.18 9.77
CA ASP A 98 -2.80 -9.28 9.91
C ASP A 98 -2.34 -8.90 11.32
N GLU A 99 -3.13 -8.07 12.02
CA GLU A 99 -2.90 -7.65 13.40
C GLU A 99 -4.23 -7.31 14.09
N ILE A 100 -4.31 -7.52 15.40
CA ILE A 100 -5.47 -7.17 16.22
C ILE A 100 -5.09 -6.06 17.19
N ILE A 101 -5.90 -5.01 17.25
CA ILE A 101 -5.83 -3.94 18.24
C ILE A 101 -7.01 -4.15 19.20
N SER A 102 -6.71 -4.47 20.45
CA SER A 102 -7.72 -4.53 21.51
C SER A 102 -7.94 -3.16 22.13
N ILE A 103 -9.18 -2.89 22.60
CA ILE A 103 -9.47 -1.69 23.38
C ILE A 103 -8.66 -1.64 24.68
N ASP A 104 -8.22 -2.81 25.18
CA ASP A 104 -7.40 -2.95 26.38
C ASP A 104 -5.90 -2.78 26.12
N ASP A 105 -5.49 -2.68 24.86
CA ASP A 105 -4.10 -2.42 24.50
C ASP A 105 -3.66 -1.05 25.01
N THR A 106 -2.49 -1.00 25.61
CA THR A 106 -1.88 0.28 25.95
C THR A 106 -1.52 1.05 24.69
N ARG A 107 -1.48 2.39 24.78
CA ARG A 107 -1.03 3.27 23.69
C ARG A 107 0.26 2.78 23.03
N ASP A 108 1.27 2.44 23.84
CA ASP A 108 2.57 2.01 23.34
C ASP A 108 2.49 0.66 22.62
N THR A 109 1.59 -0.23 23.03
CA THR A 109 1.34 -1.49 22.36
C THR A 109 0.71 -1.25 20.99
N ILE A 110 -0.31 -0.38 20.90
CA ILE A 110 -0.96 -0.02 19.64
C ILE A 110 0.06 0.58 18.66
N LEU A 111 0.85 1.55 19.12
CA LEU A 111 1.86 2.21 18.29
C LEU A 111 2.91 1.21 17.80
N ARG A 112 3.38 0.27 18.64
CA ARG A 112 4.31 -0.79 18.24
C ARG A 112 3.71 -1.73 17.20
N LYS A 113 2.45 -2.14 17.35
CA LYS A 113 1.74 -2.97 16.37
C LYS A 113 1.71 -2.30 14.99
N ILE A 114 1.32 -1.03 14.96
CA ILE A 114 1.27 -0.24 13.72
C ILE A 114 2.67 -0.07 13.12
N GLN A 115 3.66 0.35 13.90
CA GLN A 115 5.04 0.56 13.43
C GLN A 115 5.71 -0.70 12.89
N LYS A 116 5.44 -1.86 13.48
CA LYS A 116 5.93 -3.17 13.01
C LYS A 116 5.53 -3.41 11.56
N HIS A 117 4.29 -3.10 11.20
CA HIS A 117 3.78 -3.32 9.84
C HIS A 117 4.22 -2.22 8.87
N ILE A 118 4.42 -0.98 9.34
CA ILE A 118 4.99 0.10 8.53
C ILE A 118 6.43 -0.22 8.12
N LYS A 119 7.30 -0.62 9.09
CA LYS A 119 8.68 -1.02 8.79
C LYS A 119 8.74 -2.23 7.85
N ASN A 120 7.87 -3.21 8.04
CA ASN A 120 7.78 -4.35 7.15
C ASN A 120 7.25 -3.98 5.74
N ASN A 121 6.54 -2.85 5.60
CA ASN A 121 6.16 -2.30 4.30
C ASN A 121 7.33 -1.57 3.63
N ASP A 122 8.20 -0.91 4.38
CA ASP A 122 9.45 -0.34 3.83
C ASP A 122 10.36 -1.46 3.29
N ASP A 123 10.48 -2.59 3.99
CA ASP A 123 11.20 -3.77 3.51
C ASP A 123 10.45 -4.55 2.41
N LYS A 124 9.11 -4.52 2.40
CA LYS A 124 8.25 -5.14 1.36
C LYS A 124 7.87 -4.20 0.23
N ASN A 125 8.12 -2.91 0.34
CA ASN A 125 8.19 -1.95 -0.77
C ASN A 125 9.34 -2.28 -1.74
N SER A 126 9.99 -3.44 -1.55
CA SER A 126 10.83 -4.06 -2.58
C SER A 126 10.08 -4.32 -3.91
N ASN A 127 8.73 -4.21 -3.92
CA ASN A 127 7.94 -4.29 -5.16
C ASN A 127 7.46 -2.92 -5.71
N SER A 128 7.56 -1.82 -4.96
CA SER A 128 7.46 -0.50 -5.57
C SER A 128 8.80 -0.15 -6.22
N LEU A 129 8.73 0.50 -7.37
CA LEU A 129 9.94 0.98 -8.03
C LEU A 129 10.58 2.08 -7.17
N SER A 130 11.88 1.97 -6.92
CA SER A 130 12.66 3.06 -6.30
C SER A 130 12.74 4.27 -7.25
N ASP A 131 13.08 5.45 -6.74
CA ASP A 131 13.25 6.66 -7.55
C ASP A 131 14.18 6.41 -8.74
N ARG A 132 15.28 5.67 -8.53
CA ARG A 132 16.21 5.29 -9.59
C ARG A 132 15.62 4.32 -10.60
N GLU A 133 14.78 3.37 -10.17
CA GLU A 133 14.06 2.47 -11.07
C GLU A 133 12.97 3.21 -11.85
N ILE A 134 12.34 4.22 -11.25
CA ILE A 134 11.40 5.13 -11.93
C ILE A 134 12.13 5.94 -13.00
N ASP A 135 13.30 6.50 -12.71
CA ASP A 135 14.10 7.22 -13.69
C ASP A 135 14.46 6.31 -14.88
N VAL A 136 14.94 5.08 -14.60
CA VAL A 136 15.24 4.09 -15.63
C VAL A 136 13.99 3.68 -16.41
N LEU A 137 12.84 3.51 -15.75
CA LEU A 137 11.57 3.18 -16.41
C LEU A 137 11.12 4.28 -17.37
N LYS A 138 11.27 5.55 -16.99
CA LYS A 138 10.95 6.69 -17.87
C LYS A 138 11.75 6.63 -19.16
N GLU A 139 13.04 6.36 -19.08
CA GLU A 139 13.91 6.26 -20.24
C GLU A 139 13.63 5.01 -21.10
N ILE A 140 13.22 3.89 -20.48
CA ILE A 140 12.74 2.70 -21.21
C ILE A 140 11.50 3.03 -22.03
N VAL A 141 10.55 3.76 -21.45
CA VAL A 141 9.30 4.15 -22.11
C VAL A 141 9.56 5.09 -23.28
N ARG A 142 10.56 5.98 -23.17
CA ARG A 142 11.03 6.85 -24.26
C ARG A 142 11.76 6.11 -25.39
N GLY A 143 11.99 4.82 -25.23
CA GLY A 143 12.62 3.98 -26.25
C GLY A 143 14.14 3.93 -26.20
N HIS A 144 14.78 4.50 -25.19
CA HIS A 144 16.24 4.52 -25.08
C HIS A 144 16.83 3.12 -24.85
N SER A 145 17.95 2.87 -25.52
CA SER A 145 18.81 1.70 -25.32
C SER A 145 19.51 1.74 -23.95
N ASN A 146 20.03 0.63 -23.48
CA ASN A 146 20.76 0.58 -22.20
C ASN A 146 21.96 1.54 -22.16
N LYS A 147 22.60 1.78 -23.31
CA LYS A 147 23.73 2.71 -23.42
C LYS A 147 23.25 4.15 -23.26
N GLU A 148 22.21 4.53 -23.98
CA GLU A 148 21.63 5.88 -23.90
C GLU A 148 21.09 6.16 -22.49
N ILE A 149 20.43 5.19 -21.85
CA ILE A 149 19.98 5.32 -20.45
C ILE A 149 21.16 5.54 -19.51
N ALA A 150 22.25 4.78 -19.71
CA ALA A 150 23.47 4.91 -18.92
C ALA A 150 24.06 6.33 -19.04
N ASP A 151 24.11 6.86 -20.26
CA ASP A 151 24.62 8.20 -20.55
C ASP A 151 23.71 9.28 -19.95
N VAL A 152 22.37 9.19 -20.16
CA VAL A 152 21.39 10.16 -19.64
C VAL A 152 21.38 10.21 -18.11
N LEU A 153 21.43 9.05 -17.46
CA LEU A 153 21.34 8.96 -16.00
C LEU A 153 22.69 9.00 -15.28
N ASN A 154 23.78 9.08 -16.04
CA ASN A 154 25.16 9.12 -15.56
C ASN A 154 25.52 7.92 -14.66
N ILE A 155 25.20 6.70 -15.13
CA ILE A 155 25.44 5.44 -14.45
C ILE A 155 26.05 4.41 -15.42
N SER A 156 26.55 3.28 -14.89
CA SER A 156 27.09 2.22 -15.77
C SER A 156 25.98 1.45 -16.49
N ILE A 157 26.27 0.89 -17.67
CA ILE A 157 25.36 0.00 -18.41
C ILE A 157 24.96 -1.19 -17.53
N HIS A 158 25.87 -1.74 -16.73
CA HIS A 158 25.59 -2.83 -15.80
C HIS A 158 24.56 -2.43 -14.74
N THR A 159 24.65 -1.18 -14.26
CA THR A 159 23.67 -0.61 -13.32
C THR A 159 22.30 -0.49 -13.97
N VAL A 160 22.20 -0.04 -15.22
CA VAL A 160 20.96 0.01 -15.98
C VAL A 160 20.34 -1.38 -16.13
N MET A 161 21.14 -2.38 -16.50
CA MET A 161 20.69 -3.79 -16.63
C MET A 161 20.15 -4.32 -15.29
N SER A 162 20.81 -4.01 -14.18
CA SER A 162 20.35 -4.37 -12.84
C SER A 162 19.00 -3.72 -12.49
N HIS A 163 18.84 -2.43 -12.76
CA HIS A 163 17.57 -1.74 -12.57
C HIS A 163 16.45 -2.31 -13.44
N ARG A 164 16.71 -2.59 -14.73
CA ARG A 164 15.73 -3.24 -15.62
C ARG A 164 15.29 -4.60 -15.11
N LYS A 165 16.22 -5.42 -14.62
CA LYS A 165 15.88 -6.70 -13.98
C LYS A 165 14.98 -6.53 -12.77
N ASN A 166 15.32 -5.59 -11.91
CA ASN A 166 14.51 -5.28 -10.72
C ASN A 166 13.12 -4.74 -11.09
N ILE A 167 13.02 -3.83 -12.08
CA ILE A 167 11.74 -3.34 -12.59
C ILE A 167 10.87 -4.50 -13.07
N MET A 168 11.41 -5.40 -13.91
CA MET A 168 10.68 -6.58 -14.38
C MET A 168 10.25 -7.51 -13.25
N GLN A 169 11.10 -7.70 -12.25
CA GLN A 169 10.78 -8.53 -11.08
C GLN A 169 9.69 -7.89 -10.22
N LYS A 170 9.76 -6.58 -9.99
CA LYS A 170 8.81 -5.83 -9.16
C LYS A 170 7.45 -5.63 -9.83
N THR A 171 7.43 -5.40 -11.15
CA THR A 171 6.18 -5.17 -11.90
C THR A 171 5.55 -6.45 -12.43
N GLY A 172 6.32 -7.54 -12.55
CA GLY A 172 5.92 -8.77 -13.24
C GLY A 172 5.86 -8.61 -14.77
N ILE A 173 6.23 -7.46 -15.33
CA ILE A 173 6.08 -7.10 -16.73
C ILE A 173 7.44 -7.24 -17.44
N LYS A 174 7.47 -8.03 -18.53
CA LYS A 174 8.70 -8.28 -19.28
C LYS A 174 8.81 -7.51 -20.60
N SER A 175 7.69 -7.04 -21.15
CA SER A 175 7.68 -6.31 -22.44
C SER A 175 7.77 -4.81 -22.23
N GLN A 176 8.43 -4.09 -23.15
CA GLN A 176 8.51 -2.64 -23.13
C GLN A 176 7.12 -2.00 -23.26
N ALA A 177 6.27 -2.51 -24.16
CA ALA A 177 4.88 -2.03 -24.29
C ALA A 177 4.09 -2.17 -22.98
N GLY A 178 4.25 -3.29 -22.27
CA GLY A 178 3.62 -3.48 -20.95
C GLY A 178 4.15 -2.50 -19.91
N LEU A 179 5.45 -2.21 -19.90
CA LEU A 179 6.06 -1.21 -19.02
C LEU A 179 5.57 0.21 -19.34
N THR A 180 5.32 0.52 -20.62
CA THR A 180 4.70 1.80 -21.04
C THR A 180 3.29 1.94 -20.46
N VAL A 181 2.45 0.91 -20.62
CA VAL A 181 1.10 0.90 -20.03
C VAL A 181 1.17 1.06 -18.51
N TYR A 182 2.08 0.33 -17.86
CA TYR A 182 2.30 0.43 -16.41
C TYR A 182 2.67 1.85 -15.98
N ALA A 183 3.59 2.51 -16.70
CA ALA A 183 4.02 3.87 -16.38
C ALA A 183 2.88 4.90 -16.51
N LEU A 184 2.03 4.76 -17.53
CA LEU A 184 0.87 5.62 -17.75
C LEU A 184 -0.22 5.39 -16.69
N THR A 185 -0.55 4.13 -16.40
CA THR A 185 -1.62 3.79 -15.43
C THR A 185 -1.25 4.15 -13.99
N ASN A 186 0.05 4.20 -13.66
CA ASN A 186 0.56 4.61 -12.35
C ASN A 186 0.98 6.09 -12.29
N ASN A 187 0.61 6.91 -13.28
CA ASN A 187 0.95 8.34 -13.36
C ASN A 187 2.47 8.64 -13.22
N ILE A 188 3.33 7.71 -13.64
CA ILE A 188 4.79 7.90 -13.66
C ILE A 188 5.19 8.78 -14.83
N LEU A 189 4.44 8.69 -15.94
CA LEU A 189 4.55 9.54 -17.12
C LEU A 189 3.15 9.94 -17.61
N SER A 190 3.04 11.11 -18.23
CA SER A 190 1.85 11.50 -19.00
C SER A 190 2.04 11.14 -20.47
N VAL A 191 0.92 11.01 -21.21
CA VAL A 191 0.94 10.73 -22.65
C VAL A 191 1.74 11.78 -23.43
N ASP A 192 1.73 13.03 -22.95
CA ASP A 192 2.46 14.16 -23.57
C ASP A 192 3.98 14.11 -23.31
N SER A 193 4.46 13.14 -22.54
CA SER A 193 5.87 13.01 -22.11
C SER A 193 6.62 11.88 -22.84
N ILE A 194 5.98 11.22 -23.81
CA ILE A 194 6.52 10.05 -24.55
C ILE A 194 7.00 10.47 -25.94
#